data_861f3ff2dc0060b8b0103b2c479e1af9
#
_entry.id   861f3ff2dc0060b8b0103b2c479e1af9
#
_cell.length_a   1.000
_cell.length_b   1.000
_cell.length_c   1.000
_cell.angle_alpha   90.00
_cell.angle_beta   90.00
_cell.angle_gamma   90.00
#
_symmetry.space_group_name_H-M   'P 1'
#
loop_
_entity.id
_entity.type
_entity.pdbx_description
1 polymer ?
#
loop_
_entity_poly.entity_id
_entity_poly.type
_entity_poly.pdbx_seq_one_letter_code
_entity_poly.pdbx_strand_id
1 'polypeptide(L)'
;MPQASFDLGDYIGQNLHYPDSARKHNIEGRVIVHFVVTEKGKIADCKVVKGIGYLCDEEALRVVAAMPPWKPGIQNGKPVAVIYTLPIRFKLTD
;
A
#
# COMPACT_ATOMS: atom_id res chain seq x y z
N MET A 1 -15.47 -3.74 7.41
CA MET A 1 -14.08 -3.37 7.08
C MET A 1 -13.55 -4.27 5.98
N PRO A 2 -12.92 -3.69 4.95
CA PRO A 2 -12.27 -4.53 3.96
C PRO A 2 -11.06 -5.22 4.58
N GLN A 3 -10.72 -6.37 4.05
CA GLN A 3 -9.59 -7.14 4.53
C GLN A 3 -8.79 -7.66 3.35
N ALA A 4 -7.47 -7.66 3.51
CA ALA A 4 -6.62 -8.34 2.55
C ALA A 4 -6.90 -9.84 2.63
N SER A 5 -7.02 -10.49 1.46
CA SER A 5 -7.22 -11.93 1.38
C SER A 5 -5.89 -12.69 1.38
N PHE A 6 -4.81 -12.01 1.74
CA PHE A 6 -3.44 -12.53 1.78
C PHE A 6 -2.72 -11.86 2.94
N ASP A 7 -1.55 -12.36 3.31
CA ASP A 7 -0.77 -11.73 4.38
C ASP A 7 -0.13 -10.45 3.84
N LEU A 8 -0.64 -9.31 4.28
CA LEU A 8 -0.23 -8.00 3.78
C LEU A 8 1.24 -7.71 4.09
N GLY A 9 1.69 -8.05 5.31
CA GLY A 9 3.09 -7.85 5.69
C GLY A 9 4.03 -8.67 4.83
N ASP A 10 3.71 -9.93 4.59
CA ASP A 10 4.52 -10.80 3.73
C ASP A 10 4.54 -10.27 2.29
N TYR A 11 3.38 -9.86 1.78
CA TYR A 11 3.30 -9.34 0.42
C TYR A 11 4.22 -8.12 0.26
N ILE A 12 4.13 -7.18 1.18
CA ILE A 12 4.95 -5.96 1.12
C ILE A 12 6.42 -6.33 1.25
N GLY A 13 6.77 -7.19 2.19
CA GLY A 13 8.16 -7.60 2.39
C GLY A 13 8.78 -8.27 1.18
N GLN A 14 7.98 -9.04 0.42
CA GLN A 14 8.47 -9.73 -0.77
C GLN A 14 8.53 -8.85 -2.01
N ASN A 15 7.69 -7.82 -2.09
CA ASN A 15 7.51 -7.06 -3.32
C ASN A 15 8.06 -5.63 -3.25
N LEU A 16 8.30 -5.11 -2.07
CA LEU A 16 8.80 -3.76 -1.91
C LEU A 16 10.30 -3.71 -2.13
N HIS A 17 10.74 -2.90 -3.10
CA HIS A 17 12.17 -2.71 -3.36
C HIS A 17 12.59 -1.34 -2.84
N TYR A 18 13.68 -1.33 -2.07
CA TYR A 18 14.21 -0.09 -1.56
C TYR A 18 14.91 0.66 -2.69
N PRO A 19 14.46 1.88 -3.04
CA PRO A 19 15.12 2.64 -4.12
C PRO A 19 16.58 2.93 -3.78
N ASP A 20 17.45 2.85 -4.79
CA ASP A 20 18.88 3.07 -4.59
C ASP A 20 19.18 4.47 -4.06
N SER A 21 18.49 5.49 -4.58
CA SER A 21 18.71 6.85 -4.12
C SER A 21 18.37 7.03 -2.65
N ALA A 22 17.28 6.39 -2.20
CA ALA A 22 16.89 6.45 -0.80
C ALA A 22 17.90 5.71 0.07
N ARG A 23 18.40 4.57 -0.41
CA ARG A 23 19.40 3.81 0.33
C ARG A 23 20.70 4.59 0.48
N LYS A 24 21.14 5.24 -0.61
CA LYS A 24 22.38 6.03 -0.58
C LYS A 24 22.30 7.20 0.40
N HIS A 25 21.13 7.78 0.57
CA HIS A 25 20.94 8.93 1.45
C HIS A 25 20.39 8.54 2.82
N ASN A 26 20.36 7.24 3.13
CA ASN A 26 19.84 6.72 4.40
C ASN A 26 18.43 7.22 4.72
N ILE A 27 17.57 7.28 3.71
CA ILE A 27 16.21 7.78 3.87
C ILE A 27 15.34 6.66 4.43
N GLU A 28 14.72 6.92 5.57
CA GLU A 28 13.77 6.03 6.22
C GLU A 28 12.51 6.80 6.53
N GLY A 29 11.40 6.10 6.66
CA GLY A 29 10.14 6.73 7.03
C GLY A 29 8.95 5.93 6.53
N ARG A 30 7.80 6.56 6.56
CA ARG A 30 6.55 5.95 6.11
C ARG A 30 5.96 6.74 4.96
N VAL A 31 5.55 6.02 3.94
CA VAL A 31 4.74 6.59 2.87
C VAL A 31 3.30 6.18 3.14
N ILE A 32 2.42 7.15 3.24
CA ILE A 32 1.00 6.89 3.53
C ILE A 32 0.26 6.88 2.20
N VAL A 33 -0.37 5.74 1.88
CA VAL A 33 -1.09 5.56 0.62
C VAL A 33 -2.57 5.38 0.92
N HIS A 34 -3.42 6.18 0.25
CA HIS A 34 -4.86 5.93 0.21
C HIS A 34 -5.19 5.13 -1.04
N PHE A 35 -6.11 4.21 -0.92
CA PHE A 35 -6.64 3.51 -2.08
C PHE A 35 -8.07 3.08 -1.79
N VAL A 36 -8.80 2.78 -2.85
CA VAL A 36 -10.17 2.30 -2.74
C VAL A 36 -10.16 0.78 -2.91
N VAL A 37 -10.79 0.07 -1.97
CA VAL A 37 -11.16 -1.33 -2.18
C VAL A 37 -12.57 -1.30 -2.72
N THR A 38 -12.75 -1.65 -3.99
CA THR A 38 -14.06 -1.58 -4.63
C THR A 38 -14.99 -2.65 -4.08
N GLU A 39 -16.28 -2.58 -4.41
CA GLU A 39 -17.24 -3.60 -4.00
C GLU A 39 -16.91 -4.97 -4.56
N LYS A 40 -16.05 -5.05 -5.56
CA LYS A 40 -15.55 -6.33 -6.12
C LYS A 40 -14.21 -6.74 -5.53
N GLY A 41 -13.70 -5.98 -4.56
CA GLY A 41 -12.41 -6.28 -3.93
C GLY A 41 -11.20 -5.82 -4.70
N LYS A 42 -11.38 -5.04 -5.77
CA LYS A 42 -10.25 -4.55 -6.57
C LYS A 42 -9.66 -3.29 -5.96
N ILE A 43 -8.36 -3.11 -6.17
CA ILE A 43 -7.65 -1.91 -5.72
C ILE A 43 -7.78 -0.84 -6.80
N ALA A 44 -8.17 0.36 -6.41
CA ALA A 44 -8.37 1.48 -7.33
C ALA A 44 -7.95 2.79 -6.67
N ASP A 45 -7.73 3.80 -7.51
CA ASP A 45 -7.51 5.19 -7.06
C ASP A 45 -6.40 5.31 -6.01
N CYS A 46 -5.27 4.65 -6.25
CA CYS A 46 -4.12 4.72 -5.35
C CYS A 46 -3.52 6.12 -5.37
N LYS A 47 -3.23 6.65 -4.18
CA LYS A 47 -2.74 8.00 -4.03
C LYS A 47 -1.83 8.11 -2.83
N VAL A 48 -0.68 8.76 -2.99
CA VAL A 48 0.20 9.07 -1.86
C VAL A 48 -0.35 10.31 -1.16
N VAL A 49 -0.64 10.17 0.13
CA VAL A 49 -1.14 11.28 0.95
C VAL A 49 0.01 11.96 1.65
N LYS A 50 1.01 11.17 2.06
CA LYS A 50 2.20 11.70 2.71
C LYS A 50 3.38 10.85 2.24
N GLY A 51 4.39 11.51 1.67
CA GLY A 51 5.56 10.84 1.13
C GLY A 51 6.85 11.26 1.80
N ILE A 52 7.92 10.58 1.44
CA ILE A 52 9.27 10.88 1.93
C ILE A 52 10.24 11.17 0.79
N GLY A 53 9.77 11.07 -0.46
CA GLY A 53 10.59 11.34 -1.62
C GLY A 53 11.58 10.22 -1.95
N TYR A 54 12.60 10.56 -2.72
CA TYR A 54 13.68 9.65 -3.10
C TYR A 54 13.18 8.37 -3.78
N LEU A 55 12.12 8.50 -4.59
CA LEU A 55 11.47 7.41 -5.31
C LEU A 55 10.73 6.41 -4.40
N CYS A 56 10.73 6.62 -3.08
CA CYS A 56 9.98 5.76 -2.17
C CYS A 56 8.48 5.88 -2.41
N ASP A 57 8.00 7.08 -2.72
CA ASP A 57 6.58 7.31 -2.96
C ASP A 57 6.09 6.53 -4.18
N GLU A 58 6.85 6.56 -5.27
CA GLU A 58 6.52 5.82 -6.49
C GLU A 58 6.56 4.32 -6.25
N GLU A 59 7.53 3.86 -5.49
CA GLU A 59 7.63 2.43 -5.18
C GLU A 59 6.46 1.97 -4.30
N ALA A 60 6.07 2.77 -3.32
CA ALA A 60 4.90 2.45 -2.50
C ALA A 60 3.63 2.35 -3.35
N LEU A 61 3.43 3.30 -4.27
CA LEU A 61 2.29 3.25 -5.19
C LEU A 61 2.31 2.00 -6.06
N ARG A 62 3.48 1.65 -6.58
CA ARG A 62 3.62 0.46 -7.43
C ARG A 62 3.19 -0.80 -6.68
N VAL A 63 3.66 -0.95 -5.45
CA VAL A 63 3.37 -2.13 -4.64
C VAL A 63 1.87 -2.20 -4.31
N VAL A 64 1.29 -1.07 -3.91
CA VAL A 64 -0.13 -1.02 -3.56
C VAL A 64 -1.01 -1.30 -4.79
N ALA A 65 -0.68 -0.69 -5.93
CA ALA A 65 -1.48 -0.86 -7.14
C ALA A 65 -1.45 -2.30 -7.67
N ALA A 66 -0.40 -3.04 -7.37
CA ALA A 66 -0.23 -4.42 -7.85
C ALA A 66 -0.76 -5.48 -6.86
N MET A 67 -1.38 -5.06 -5.77
CA MET A 67 -1.89 -6.01 -4.77
C MET A 67 -2.96 -6.94 -5.34
N PRO A 68 -2.99 -8.21 -4.86
CA PRO A 68 -4.10 -9.10 -5.18
C PRO A 68 -5.44 -8.54 -4.67
N PRO A 69 -6.57 -9.09 -5.15
CA PRO A 69 -7.87 -8.62 -4.67
C PRO A 69 -8.04 -8.76 -3.17
N TRP A 70 -8.77 -7.83 -2.60
CA TRP A 70 -9.13 -7.82 -1.18
C TRP A 70 -10.57 -8.31 -1.00
N LYS A 71 -10.92 -8.61 0.25
CA LYS A 71 -12.32 -8.80 0.60
C LYS A 71 -12.95 -7.43 0.76
N PRO A 72 -14.05 -7.11 0.04
CA PRO A 72 -14.65 -5.79 0.14
C PRO A 72 -15.31 -5.56 1.49
N GLY A 73 -15.54 -4.29 1.82
CA GLY A 73 -16.35 -3.93 2.97
C GLY A 73 -17.80 -4.35 2.77
N ILE A 74 -18.48 -4.66 3.88
CA ILE A 74 -19.88 -5.05 3.85
C ILE A 74 -20.68 -4.05 4.66
N GLN A 75 -21.78 -3.58 4.08
CA GLN A 75 -22.72 -2.70 4.77
C GLN A 75 -24.13 -3.17 4.47
N ASN A 76 -24.89 -3.43 5.52
CA ASN A 76 -26.28 -3.94 5.39
C ASN A 76 -26.33 -5.19 4.52
N GLY A 77 -25.36 -6.09 4.69
CA GLY A 77 -25.28 -7.34 3.93
C GLY A 77 -24.82 -7.22 2.49
N LYS A 78 -24.41 -6.04 2.05
CA LYS A 78 -23.99 -5.81 0.66
C LYS A 78 -22.55 -5.32 0.59
N PRO A 79 -21.77 -5.75 -0.43
CA PRO A 79 -20.44 -5.24 -0.64
C PRO A 79 -20.47 -3.75 -0.98
N VAL A 80 -19.57 -2.99 -0.39
CA VAL A 80 -19.43 -1.56 -0.65
C VAL A 80 -17.96 -1.21 -0.87
N ALA A 81 -17.73 -0.14 -1.63
CA ALA A 81 -16.39 0.39 -1.79
C ALA A 81 -15.98 1.15 -0.53
N VAL A 82 -14.71 0.99 -0.12
CA VAL A 82 -14.19 1.64 1.08
C VAL A 82 -12.82 2.21 0.77
N ILE A 83 -12.55 3.42 1.28
CA ILE A 83 -11.22 4.00 1.23
C ILE A 83 -10.41 3.43 2.38
N TYR A 84 -9.21 2.95 2.06
CA TYR A 84 -8.30 2.39 3.04
C TYR A 84 -7.01 3.19 3.06
N THR A 85 -6.45 3.40 4.24
CA THR A 85 -5.18 4.10 4.42
C THR A 85 -4.14 3.10 4.87
N LEU A 86 -3.04 3.00 4.13
CA LEU A 86 -2.00 2.02 4.41
C LEU A 86 -0.65 2.73 4.52
N PRO A 87 -0.01 2.65 5.69
CA PRO A 87 1.37 3.13 5.81
C PRO A 87 2.33 2.07 5.28
N ILE A 88 3.22 2.48 4.39
CA ILE A 88 4.29 1.63 3.86
C ILE A 88 5.58 2.08 4.52
N ARG A 89 6.19 1.20 5.29
CA ARG A 89 7.39 1.55 6.04
C ARG A 89 8.65 1.23 5.24
N PHE A 90 9.50 2.24 5.10
CA PHE A 90 10.83 2.07 4.53
C PHE A 90 11.84 2.15 5.66
N LYS A 91 12.50 1.04 5.95
CA LYS A 91 13.49 0.96 7.00
C LYS A 91 14.70 0.20 6.50
N LEU A 92 15.87 0.80 6.70
CA LEU A 92 17.13 0.14 6.36
C LEU A 92 17.48 -0.85 7.46
N THR A 93 17.92 -2.03 7.04
CA THR A 93 18.43 -3.04 7.96
C THR A 93 19.90 -3.26 7.66
N ASP A 94 20.69 -3.34 8.69
CA ASP A 94 22.13 -3.59 8.53
C ASP A 94 22.42 -5.06 8.31
#